data_7334bf9c31a1e3d4697c978769ae3292
#
_entry.id   7334bf9c31a1e3d4697c978769ae3292
#
_cell.length_a   1.000
_cell.length_b   1.000
_cell.length_c   1.000
_cell.angle_alpha   90.00
_cell.angle_beta   90.00
_cell.angle_gamma   90.00
#
_symmetry.space_group_name_H-M   'P 1'
#
loop_
_entity.id
_entity.type
_entity.pdbx_description
1 polymer ?
#
loop_
_entity_poly.entity_id
_entity_poly.type
_entity_poly.pdbx_seq_one_letter_code
_entity_poly.pdbx_strand_id
1 'polypeptide(L)'
;MTKQFTVDDFYLYKKQNIQISMLTCYDYPSAKAMDPYIDIALVGDSLGTNVLGYQSENEVTIQDMCHHTKAVKRGLSQALLLADMPFNTYNNPVQALQTAKELITAGADAVKCEGFRPDIIRELRSAGIFVVGHLGLTPQFHDQKKLQAKTADSAFQCIQEAKALEEAGICALVIELVPIQVAKLLREHLSIPVIGIAAGPFCDGQVQVLHDILGLNSKVFKHVHRYDNGLDTLDSIMKQYNTDIKAETLVSDQHASHMHLDEFNLLAQKLSI
;
A
#
# COMPACT_ATOMS: atom_id res chain seq x y z
N MET A 1 -1.96 10.02 23.84
CA MET A 1 -1.31 9.90 22.51
C MET A 1 -1.17 8.40 22.26
N THR A 2 -1.78 7.89 21.22
CA THR A 2 -1.59 6.51 20.77
C THR A 2 -0.15 6.36 20.30
N LYS A 3 0.52 5.28 20.70
CA LYS A 3 1.92 5.01 20.37
C LYS A 3 2.00 4.72 18.86
N GLN A 4 2.98 5.31 18.17
CA GLN A 4 3.28 4.96 16.78
C GLN A 4 3.73 3.50 16.70
N PHE A 5 3.21 2.74 15.73
CA PHE A 5 3.68 1.40 15.41
C PHE A 5 5.09 1.48 14.82
N THR A 6 5.99 0.68 15.33
CA THR A 6 7.41 0.68 14.96
C THR A 6 7.89 -0.69 14.53
N VAL A 7 9.09 -0.79 14.01
CA VAL A 7 9.69 -2.08 13.63
C VAL A 7 9.85 -3.03 14.83
N ASP A 8 10.06 -2.50 16.04
CA ASP A 8 10.13 -3.32 17.26
C ASP A 8 8.80 -3.99 17.60
N ASP A 9 7.69 -3.37 17.20
CA ASP A 9 6.35 -3.91 17.42
C ASP A 9 6.07 -5.16 16.58
N PHE A 10 6.79 -5.39 15.48
CA PHE A 10 6.72 -6.64 14.71
C PHE A 10 7.03 -7.87 15.59
N TYR A 11 8.14 -7.82 16.32
CA TYR A 11 8.53 -8.93 17.20
C TYR A 11 7.60 -9.06 18.40
N LEU A 12 7.14 -7.94 18.94
CA LEU A 12 6.20 -7.93 20.06
C LEU A 12 4.87 -8.57 19.67
N TYR A 13 4.29 -8.18 18.52
CA TYR A 13 3.02 -8.69 18.02
C TYR A 13 3.12 -10.17 17.67
N LYS A 14 4.20 -10.59 17.02
CA LYS A 14 4.49 -12.01 16.76
C LYS A 14 4.49 -12.82 18.05
N LYS A 15 5.23 -12.38 19.07
CA LYS A 15 5.35 -13.05 20.38
C LYS A 15 4.01 -13.11 21.12
N GLN A 16 3.19 -12.09 21.01
CA GLN A 16 1.90 -12.00 21.68
C GLN A 16 0.73 -12.58 20.87
N ASN A 17 0.99 -13.09 19.66
CA ASN A 17 -0.02 -13.52 18.70
C ASN A 17 -1.07 -12.44 18.39
N ILE A 18 -0.65 -11.18 18.35
CA ILE A 18 -1.49 -10.05 17.92
C ILE A 18 -1.41 -9.98 16.39
N GLN A 19 -2.58 -9.92 15.74
CA GLN A 19 -2.64 -9.81 14.28
C GLN A 19 -2.21 -8.42 13.81
N ILE A 20 -1.39 -8.38 12.75
CA ILE A 20 -0.90 -7.15 12.14
C ILE A 20 -1.82 -6.79 10.96
N SER A 21 -2.36 -5.59 10.97
CA SER A 21 -3.13 -5.03 9.88
C SER A 21 -2.24 -4.22 8.94
N MET A 22 -2.19 -4.62 7.66
CA MET A 22 -1.49 -3.86 6.62
C MET A 22 -2.46 -3.54 5.48
N LEU A 23 -2.42 -2.31 4.99
CA LEU A 23 -3.26 -1.87 3.87
C LEU A 23 -2.46 -0.99 2.93
N THR A 24 -2.66 -1.13 1.61
CA THR A 24 -2.03 -0.20 0.68
C THR A 24 -2.60 1.20 0.85
N CYS A 25 -1.76 2.21 0.64
CA CYS A 25 -2.12 3.61 0.75
C CYS A 25 -1.35 4.43 -0.28
N TYR A 26 -2.04 5.33 -1.00
CA TYR A 26 -1.43 6.01 -2.13
C TYR A 26 -1.53 7.54 -2.06
N ASP A 27 -2.30 8.10 -1.11
CA ASP A 27 -2.52 9.54 -1.01
C ASP A 27 -2.75 10.02 0.42
N TYR A 28 -2.72 11.34 0.60
CA TYR A 28 -2.88 11.99 1.90
C TYR A 28 -4.25 11.74 2.56
N PRO A 29 -5.41 11.92 1.87
CA PRO A 29 -6.69 11.73 2.54
C PRO A 29 -6.93 10.28 2.96
N SER A 30 -6.53 9.30 2.15
CA SER A 30 -6.60 7.89 2.52
C SER A 30 -5.70 7.57 3.70
N ALA A 31 -4.47 8.10 3.72
CA ALA A 31 -3.53 7.93 4.83
C ALA A 31 -4.13 8.48 6.13
N LYS A 32 -4.66 9.69 6.10
CA LYS A 32 -5.28 10.32 7.27
C LYS A 32 -6.50 9.54 7.79
N ALA A 33 -7.29 8.97 6.88
CA ALA A 33 -8.47 8.20 7.25
C ALA A 33 -8.12 6.85 7.90
N MET A 34 -7.05 6.19 7.43
CA MET A 34 -6.69 4.85 7.91
C MET A 34 -5.74 4.85 9.12
N ASP A 35 -4.96 5.93 9.33
CA ASP A 35 -3.92 6.03 10.36
C ASP A 35 -4.33 5.58 11.77
N PRO A 36 -5.58 5.84 12.27
CA PRO A 36 -6.00 5.37 13.58
C PRO A 36 -6.34 3.88 13.67
N TYR A 37 -6.42 3.17 12.55
CA TYR A 37 -7.04 1.84 12.48
C TYR A 37 -6.14 0.73 11.96
N ILE A 38 -4.98 1.06 11.35
CA ILE A 38 -4.06 0.08 10.79
C ILE A 38 -2.66 0.22 11.40
N ASP A 39 -1.92 -0.89 11.42
CA ASP A 39 -0.55 -0.90 11.92
C ASP A 39 0.45 -0.43 10.86
N ILE A 40 0.23 -0.81 9.59
CA ILE A 40 1.16 -0.56 8.48
C ILE A 40 0.42 0.00 7.27
N ALA A 41 0.79 1.20 6.84
CA ALA A 41 0.42 1.76 5.55
C ALA A 41 1.49 1.38 4.52
N LEU A 42 1.09 0.69 3.44
CA LEU A 42 1.99 0.26 2.37
C LEU A 42 1.82 1.16 1.14
N VAL A 43 2.83 1.94 0.80
CA VAL A 43 2.92 2.49 -0.56
C VAL A 43 3.48 1.39 -1.45
N GLY A 44 2.56 0.63 -2.05
CA GLY A 44 2.87 -0.49 -2.92
C GLY A 44 3.03 -0.05 -4.38
N ASP A 45 3.87 -0.74 -5.15
CA ASP A 45 3.99 -0.53 -6.60
C ASP A 45 2.70 -0.85 -7.37
N SER A 46 1.77 -1.56 -6.74
CA SER A 46 0.37 -1.68 -7.19
C SER A 46 -0.33 -0.33 -7.43
N LEU A 47 0.27 0.79 -6.99
CA LEU A 47 -0.19 2.15 -7.37
C LEU A 47 -0.18 2.35 -8.90
N GLY A 48 0.73 1.69 -9.62
CA GLY A 48 0.81 1.76 -11.08
C GLY A 48 -0.51 1.37 -11.72
N THR A 49 -1.00 0.20 -11.39
CA THR A 49 -2.24 -0.35 -11.96
C THR A 49 -3.51 0.21 -11.33
N ASN A 50 -3.49 0.55 -10.03
CA ASN A 50 -4.68 1.01 -9.31
C ASN A 50 -4.91 2.52 -9.35
N VAL A 51 -3.86 3.33 -9.53
CA VAL A 51 -3.94 4.80 -9.43
C VAL A 51 -3.45 5.49 -10.70
N LEU A 52 -2.33 5.04 -11.26
CA LEU A 52 -1.71 5.69 -12.42
C LEU A 52 -2.23 5.17 -13.77
N GLY A 53 -2.97 4.03 -13.77
CA GLY A 53 -3.51 3.44 -15.00
C GLY A 53 -2.46 2.77 -15.89
N TYR A 54 -1.31 2.41 -15.32
CA TYR A 54 -0.29 1.62 -16.02
C TYR A 54 -0.79 0.20 -16.29
N GLN A 55 -0.18 -0.47 -17.28
CA GLN A 55 -0.56 -1.84 -17.63
C GLN A 55 0.09 -2.88 -16.71
N SER A 56 1.19 -2.50 -16.03
CA SER A 56 1.96 -3.36 -15.13
C SER A 56 2.53 -2.55 -13.97
N GLU A 57 2.71 -3.20 -12.84
CA GLU A 57 3.45 -2.69 -11.68
C GLU A 57 4.93 -2.39 -12.05
N ASN A 58 5.47 -3.05 -13.08
CA ASN A 58 6.84 -2.88 -13.57
C ASN A 58 7.11 -1.53 -14.27
N GLU A 59 6.06 -0.77 -14.58
CA GLU A 59 6.18 0.58 -15.16
C GLU A 59 6.38 1.67 -14.09
N VAL A 60 6.17 1.31 -12.81
CA VAL A 60 6.30 2.26 -11.71
C VAL A 60 7.76 2.66 -11.52
N THR A 61 8.01 3.96 -11.47
CA THR A 61 9.33 4.54 -11.27
C THR A 61 9.61 4.86 -9.81
N ILE A 62 10.88 5.05 -9.46
CA ILE A 62 11.26 5.53 -8.11
C ILE A 62 10.67 6.92 -7.82
N GLN A 63 10.51 7.76 -8.85
CA GLN A 63 9.90 9.08 -8.71
C GLN A 63 8.43 8.98 -8.33
N ASP A 64 7.67 8.06 -8.94
CA ASP A 64 6.27 7.78 -8.58
C ASP A 64 6.19 7.32 -7.12
N MET A 65 7.02 6.34 -6.75
CA MET A 65 7.06 5.82 -5.38
C MET A 65 7.40 6.92 -4.37
N CYS A 66 8.40 7.74 -4.62
CA CYS A 66 8.77 8.87 -3.75
C CYS A 66 7.66 9.92 -3.65
N HIS A 67 6.96 10.20 -4.77
CA HIS A 67 5.86 11.16 -4.78
C HIS A 67 4.72 10.70 -3.86
N HIS A 68 4.26 9.46 -4.03
CA HIS A 68 3.20 8.87 -3.23
C HIS A 68 3.62 8.67 -1.77
N THR A 69 4.85 8.21 -1.50
CA THR A 69 5.40 8.08 -0.15
C THR A 69 5.36 9.40 0.62
N LYS A 70 5.79 10.51 -0.02
CA LYS A 70 5.71 11.85 0.58
C LYS A 70 4.27 12.27 0.89
N ALA A 71 3.32 11.95 0.01
CA ALA A 71 1.90 12.28 0.21
C ALA A 71 1.32 11.50 1.40
N VAL A 72 1.56 10.19 1.44
CA VAL A 72 1.10 9.30 2.51
C VAL A 72 1.73 9.67 3.85
N LYS A 73 3.04 9.93 3.91
CA LYS A 73 3.73 10.32 5.15
C LYS A 73 3.11 11.53 5.83
N ARG A 74 2.64 12.51 5.06
CA ARG A 74 1.97 13.70 5.64
C ARG A 74 0.63 13.38 6.33
N GLY A 75 0.01 12.24 5.98
CA GLY A 75 -1.26 11.81 6.56
C GLY A 75 -1.11 10.89 7.78
N LEU A 76 0.08 10.32 8.00
CA LEU A 76 0.33 9.33 9.04
C LEU A 76 0.96 9.94 10.30
N SER A 77 0.54 9.44 11.45
CA SER A 77 1.10 9.75 12.77
C SER A 77 1.26 8.52 13.67
N GLN A 78 0.57 7.42 13.37
CA GLN A 78 0.52 6.21 14.16
C GLN A 78 0.98 4.97 13.38
N ALA A 79 0.51 4.79 12.15
CA ALA A 79 0.90 3.66 11.32
C ALA A 79 2.36 3.77 10.84
N LEU A 80 3.04 2.63 10.75
CA LEU A 80 4.35 2.52 10.10
C LEU A 80 4.18 2.68 8.57
N LEU A 81 5.02 3.49 7.96
CA LEU A 81 5.04 3.65 6.51
C LEU A 81 6.04 2.70 5.86
N LEU A 82 5.53 1.72 5.15
CA LEU A 82 6.30 0.81 4.32
C LEU A 82 6.21 1.24 2.85
N ALA A 83 7.32 1.24 2.11
CA ALA A 83 7.34 1.56 0.68
C ALA A 83 8.01 0.45 -0.13
N ASP A 84 7.39 0.07 -1.26
CA ASP A 84 7.98 -0.88 -2.19
C ASP A 84 9.16 -0.27 -2.94
N MET A 85 10.20 -1.05 -3.11
CA MET A 85 11.27 -0.77 -4.07
C MET A 85 10.77 -1.18 -5.45
N PRO A 86 10.63 -0.25 -6.42
CA PRO A 86 10.07 -0.58 -7.72
C PRO A 86 10.99 -1.48 -8.55
N PHE A 87 10.40 -2.19 -9.50
CA PHE A 87 11.11 -3.10 -10.39
C PHE A 87 12.35 -2.44 -11.03
N ASN A 88 13.42 -3.21 -11.22
CA ASN A 88 14.71 -2.77 -11.77
C ASN A 88 15.47 -1.70 -10.97
N THR A 89 15.05 -1.35 -9.76
CA THR A 89 15.75 -0.35 -8.92
C THR A 89 16.60 -0.96 -7.81
N TYR A 90 16.69 -2.30 -7.74
CA TYR A 90 17.48 -3.04 -6.73
C TYR A 90 18.13 -4.30 -7.31
N ASN A 91 18.72 -4.21 -8.52
CA ASN A 91 19.37 -5.34 -9.19
C ASN A 91 20.69 -5.78 -8.51
N ASN A 92 21.30 -4.89 -7.75
CA ASN A 92 22.51 -5.14 -6.97
C ASN A 92 22.49 -4.31 -5.66
N PRO A 93 23.36 -4.65 -4.66
CA PRO A 93 23.35 -3.97 -3.36
C PRO A 93 23.55 -2.45 -3.42
N VAL A 94 24.41 -1.95 -4.32
CA VAL A 94 24.69 -0.51 -4.45
C VAL A 94 23.46 0.26 -4.94
N GLN A 95 22.83 -0.25 -5.99
CA GLN A 95 21.60 0.33 -6.53
C GLN A 95 20.47 0.26 -5.51
N ALA A 96 20.31 -0.88 -4.83
CA ALA A 96 19.31 -1.08 -3.80
C ALA A 96 19.47 -0.07 -2.64
N LEU A 97 20.70 0.16 -2.20
CA LEU A 97 20.98 1.13 -1.14
C LEU A 97 20.58 2.56 -1.55
N GLN A 98 20.86 2.95 -2.80
CA GLN A 98 20.46 4.25 -3.30
C GLN A 98 18.93 4.39 -3.33
N THR A 99 18.23 3.44 -3.94
CA THR A 99 16.76 3.42 -4.00
C THR A 99 16.13 3.46 -2.62
N ALA A 100 16.61 2.64 -1.70
CA ALA A 100 16.10 2.62 -0.33
C ALA A 100 16.31 3.98 0.37
N LYS A 101 17.46 4.62 0.21
CA LYS A 101 17.72 5.97 0.76
C LYS A 101 16.77 7.02 0.20
N GLU A 102 16.41 6.96 -1.07
CA GLU A 102 15.42 7.86 -1.68
C GLU A 102 14.04 7.69 -1.03
N LEU A 103 13.59 6.43 -0.83
CA LEU A 103 12.32 6.12 -0.17
C LEU A 103 12.31 6.54 1.31
N ILE A 104 13.38 6.29 2.06
CA ILE A 104 13.51 6.73 3.45
C ILE A 104 13.51 8.28 3.51
N THR A 105 14.20 8.94 2.60
CA THR A 105 14.19 10.41 2.50
C THR A 105 12.79 10.95 2.14
N ALA A 106 12.01 10.19 1.37
CA ALA A 106 10.61 10.50 1.08
C ALA A 106 9.69 10.31 2.29
N GLY A 107 10.15 9.65 3.36
CA GLY A 107 9.45 9.49 4.63
C GLY A 107 9.05 8.06 4.97
N ALA A 108 9.48 7.05 4.20
CA ALA A 108 9.27 5.65 4.56
C ALA A 108 10.05 5.28 5.84
N ASP A 109 9.45 4.47 6.69
CA ASP A 109 10.07 3.94 7.91
C ASP A 109 10.80 2.61 7.62
N ALA A 110 10.38 1.90 6.56
CA ALA A 110 10.97 0.66 6.05
C ALA A 110 10.73 0.54 4.54
N VAL A 111 11.48 -0.36 3.89
CA VAL A 111 11.30 -0.69 2.47
C VAL A 111 10.92 -2.16 2.28
N LYS A 112 10.21 -2.49 1.19
CA LYS A 112 9.92 -3.88 0.80
C LYS A 112 10.60 -4.19 -0.53
N CYS A 113 11.19 -5.37 -0.64
CA CYS A 113 11.74 -5.88 -1.89
C CYS A 113 11.25 -7.32 -2.16
N GLU A 114 11.05 -7.64 -3.43
CA GLU A 114 10.54 -8.92 -3.87
C GLU A 114 11.66 -9.92 -4.21
N GLY A 115 11.37 -11.19 -3.95
CA GLY A 115 12.22 -12.31 -4.31
C GLY A 115 13.33 -12.62 -3.31
N PHE A 116 14.10 -13.65 -3.64
CA PHE A 116 15.21 -14.12 -2.80
C PHE A 116 16.46 -13.26 -3.04
N ARG A 117 16.67 -12.24 -2.19
CA ARG A 117 17.74 -11.23 -2.31
C ARG A 117 18.51 -11.02 -1.00
N PRO A 118 19.13 -12.08 -0.44
CA PRO A 118 19.80 -11.98 0.88
C PRO A 118 21.00 -11.03 0.89
N ASP A 119 21.70 -10.85 -0.23
CA ASP A 119 22.80 -9.91 -0.41
C ASP A 119 22.34 -8.45 -0.29
N ILE A 120 21.25 -8.12 -0.97
CA ILE A 120 20.62 -6.79 -0.91
C ILE A 120 20.14 -6.50 0.51
N ILE A 121 19.47 -7.47 1.15
CA ILE A 121 18.96 -7.30 2.51
C ILE A 121 20.10 -7.02 3.49
N ARG A 122 21.20 -7.78 3.44
CA ARG A 122 22.36 -7.53 4.30
C ARG A 122 22.94 -6.13 4.10
N GLU A 123 23.05 -5.66 2.85
CA GLU A 123 23.55 -4.30 2.56
C GLU A 123 22.64 -3.24 3.16
N LEU A 124 21.31 -3.33 2.93
CA LEU A 124 20.34 -2.38 3.48
C LEU A 124 20.34 -2.38 5.02
N ARG A 125 20.41 -3.57 5.62
CA ARG A 125 20.49 -3.73 7.08
C ARG A 125 21.77 -3.15 7.67
N SER A 126 22.91 -3.34 6.99
CA SER A 126 24.20 -2.74 7.41
C SER A 126 24.17 -1.20 7.40
N ALA A 127 23.35 -0.63 6.51
CA ALA A 127 23.10 0.80 6.44
C ALA A 127 22.01 1.29 7.42
N GLY A 128 21.47 0.42 8.30
CA GLY A 128 20.43 0.76 9.27
C GLY A 128 19.03 0.86 8.70
N ILE A 129 18.80 0.41 7.46
CA ILE A 129 17.49 0.45 6.81
C ILE A 129 16.72 -0.85 7.12
N PHE A 130 15.49 -0.72 7.60
CA PHE A 130 14.61 -1.86 7.83
C PHE A 130 14.00 -2.38 6.52
N VAL A 131 13.97 -3.72 6.39
CA VAL A 131 13.52 -4.38 5.17
C VAL A 131 12.44 -5.40 5.49
N VAL A 132 11.35 -5.36 4.75
CA VAL A 132 10.34 -6.40 4.67
C VAL A 132 10.61 -7.23 3.41
N GLY A 133 10.75 -8.55 3.57
CA GLY A 133 10.90 -9.46 2.43
C GLY A 133 9.55 -9.78 1.79
N HIS A 134 9.56 -10.27 0.54
CA HIS A 134 8.35 -10.73 -0.14
C HIS A 134 8.66 -11.99 -0.97
N LEU A 135 7.97 -13.09 -0.67
CA LEU A 135 8.08 -14.38 -1.35
C LEU A 135 6.70 -14.91 -1.78
N GLY A 136 6.70 -16.03 -2.47
CA GLY A 136 5.52 -16.59 -3.12
C GLY A 136 5.34 -16.05 -4.52
N LEU A 137 4.17 -15.52 -4.86
CA LEU A 137 4.04 -14.70 -6.06
C LEU A 137 4.79 -13.39 -5.83
N THR A 138 5.68 -13.08 -6.74
CA THR A 138 6.40 -11.81 -6.79
C THR A 138 6.03 -11.14 -8.12
N PRO A 139 5.03 -10.24 -8.13
CA PRO A 139 4.47 -9.67 -9.37
C PRO A 139 5.49 -9.00 -10.27
N GLN A 140 6.54 -8.42 -9.69
CA GLN A 140 7.65 -7.81 -10.45
C GLN A 140 8.39 -8.80 -11.34
N PHE A 141 8.39 -10.10 -11.01
CA PHE A 141 9.16 -11.14 -11.70
C PHE A 141 8.29 -12.22 -12.37
N HIS A 142 6.97 -12.12 -12.29
CA HIS A 142 6.04 -13.11 -12.81
C HIS A 142 4.90 -12.49 -13.61
N ASP A 143 4.90 -12.69 -14.92
CA ASP A 143 3.83 -12.21 -15.83
C ASP A 143 2.47 -12.86 -15.55
N GLN A 144 2.45 -14.05 -14.94
CA GLN A 144 1.22 -14.79 -14.67
C GLN A 144 1.00 -14.98 -13.17
N LYS A 145 -0.11 -14.47 -12.68
CA LYS A 145 -0.53 -14.63 -11.26
C LYS A 145 -0.99 -16.08 -11.01
N LYS A 146 -0.05 -16.99 -10.75
CA LYS A 146 -0.29 -18.42 -10.46
C LYS A 146 0.11 -18.74 -9.03
N LEU A 147 -0.58 -19.75 -8.44
CA LEU A 147 -0.26 -20.29 -7.12
C LEU A 147 1.18 -20.80 -7.08
N GLN A 148 1.96 -20.28 -6.16
CA GLN A 148 3.37 -20.62 -5.90
C GLN A 148 3.47 -21.70 -4.81
N ALA A 149 4.66 -22.31 -4.66
CA ALA A 149 4.95 -23.28 -3.59
C ALA A 149 3.91 -24.43 -3.46
N LYS A 150 3.36 -24.92 -4.57
CA LYS A 150 2.26 -25.90 -4.59
C LYS A 150 2.69 -27.36 -4.50
N THR A 151 3.97 -27.66 -4.65
CA THR A 151 4.55 -29.02 -4.49
C THR A 151 5.41 -29.07 -3.25
N ALA A 152 5.67 -30.27 -2.73
CA ALA A 152 6.53 -30.46 -1.55
C ALA A 152 7.90 -29.79 -1.73
N ASP A 153 8.53 -30.00 -2.90
CA ASP A 153 9.86 -29.43 -3.20
C ASP A 153 9.81 -27.90 -3.29
N SER A 154 8.85 -27.33 -4.01
CA SER A 154 8.71 -25.87 -4.12
C SER A 154 8.30 -25.21 -2.81
N ALA A 155 7.50 -25.88 -1.98
CA ALA A 155 7.17 -25.42 -0.64
C ALA A 155 8.39 -25.45 0.30
N PHE A 156 9.16 -26.53 0.25
CA PHE A 156 10.41 -26.65 1.00
C PHE A 156 11.40 -25.55 0.61
N GLN A 157 11.59 -25.32 -0.69
CA GLN A 157 12.44 -24.24 -1.20
C GLN A 157 12.00 -22.88 -0.68
N CYS A 158 10.70 -22.56 -0.76
CA CYS A 158 10.15 -21.30 -0.27
C CYS A 158 10.43 -21.10 1.24
N ILE A 159 10.30 -22.15 2.05
CA ILE A 159 10.61 -22.10 3.49
C ILE A 159 12.10 -21.90 3.75
N GLN A 160 12.98 -22.54 2.98
CA GLN A 160 14.43 -22.33 3.09
C GLN A 160 14.84 -20.91 2.70
N GLU A 161 14.28 -20.38 1.62
CA GLU A 161 14.48 -18.99 1.20
C GLU A 161 14.00 -18.00 2.28
N ALA A 162 12.83 -18.22 2.86
CA ALA A 162 12.31 -17.40 3.94
C ALA A 162 13.23 -17.36 5.16
N LYS A 163 13.77 -18.51 5.57
CA LYS A 163 14.75 -18.59 6.67
C LYS A 163 16.05 -17.85 6.34
N ALA A 164 16.56 -18.01 5.13
CA ALA A 164 17.78 -17.31 4.71
C ALA A 164 17.57 -15.79 4.61
N LEU A 165 16.35 -15.31 4.25
CA LEU A 165 16.00 -13.88 4.30
C LEU A 165 15.89 -13.37 5.74
N GLU A 166 15.33 -14.18 6.66
CA GLU A 166 15.32 -13.87 8.10
C GLU A 166 16.74 -13.74 8.65
N GLU A 167 17.61 -14.69 8.35
CA GLU A 167 19.04 -14.64 8.70
C GLU A 167 19.77 -13.44 8.08
N ALA A 168 19.35 -13.01 6.90
CA ALA A 168 19.87 -11.80 6.27
C ALA A 168 19.37 -10.51 6.95
N GLY A 169 18.31 -10.58 7.77
CA GLY A 169 17.84 -9.52 8.64
C GLY A 169 16.56 -8.82 8.23
N ILE A 170 15.67 -9.46 7.47
CA ILE A 170 14.31 -8.89 7.29
C ILE A 170 13.58 -8.80 8.63
N CYS A 171 12.74 -7.78 8.80
CA CYS A 171 11.95 -7.59 10.03
C CYS A 171 10.54 -8.22 9.94
N ALA A 172 10.04 -8.49 8.74
CA ALA A 172 8.81 -9.21 8.46
C ALA A 172 8.88 -9.82 7.06
N LEU A 173 8.01 -10.80 6.78
CA LEU A 173 7.88 -11.45 5.48
C LEU A 173 6.45 -11.28 4.96
N VAL A 174 6.28 -10.67 3.80
CA VAL A 174 5.04 -10.78 3.02
C VAL A 174 5.09 -12.10 2.25
N ILE A 175 3.99 -12.86 2.29
CA ILE A 175 3.82 -14.10 1.53
C ILE A 175 2.57 -14.01 0.67
N GLU A 176 2.73 -14.14 -0.64
CA GLU A 176 1.64 -13.95 -1.59
C GLU A 176 1.33 -15.22 -2.38
N LEU A 177 0.02 -15.51 -2.51
CA LEU A 177 -0.54 -16.55 -3.38
C LEU A 177 0.17 -17.89 -3.24
N VAL A 178 0.21 -18.39 -2.00
CA VAL A 178 0.73 -19.73 -1.65
C VAL A 178 -0.36 -20.57 -1.00
N PRO A 179 -0.23 -21.92 -0.97
CA PRO A 179 -1.14 -22.76 -0.21
C PRO A 179 -1.18 -22.39 1.27
N ILE A 180 -2.37 -22.47 1.86
CA ILE A 180 -2.61 -22.19 3.28
C ILE A 180 -1.67 -22.98 4.22
N GLN A 181 -1.31 -24.22 3.84
CA GLN A 181 -0.38 -25.06 4.60
C GLN A 181 1.03 -24.47 4.62
N VAL A 182 1.49 -23.88 3.51
CA VAL A 182 2.81 -23.24 3.41
C VAL A 182 2.85 -21.98 4.28
N ALA A 183 1.83 -21.15 4.20
CA ALA A 183 1.73 -19.95 5.05
C ALA A 183 1.75 -20.30 6.54
N LYS A 184 1.03 -21.36 6.95
CA LYS A 184 1.04 -21.87 8.33
C LYS A 184 2.44 -22.32 8.77
N LEU A 185 3.13 -23.12 7.94
CA LEU A 185 4.49 -23.57 8.23
C LEU A 185 5.47 -22.40 8.31
N LEU A 186 5.38 -21.41 7.44
CA LEU A 186 6.20 -20.20 7.51
C LEU A 186 5.98 -19.47 8.84
N ARG A 187 4.73 -19.27 9.25
CA ARG A 187 4.40 -18.67 10.54
C ARG A 187 5.01 -19.41 11.73
N GLU A 188 5.00 -20.76 11.70
CA GLU A 188 5.50 -21.61 12.78
C GLU A 188 7.04 -21.66 12.84
N HIS A 189 7.74 -21.49 11.69
CA HIS A 189 9.17 -21.69 11.58
C HIS A 189 10.00 -20.40 11.56
N LEU A 190 9.38 -19.24 11.38
CA LEU A 190 10.04 -17.93 11.43
C LEU A 190 9.80 -17.26 12.77
N SER A 191 10.80 -16.55 13.28
CA SER A 191 10.68 -15.72 14.50
C SER A 191 10.09 -14.34 14.22
N ILE A 192 10.16 -13.90 12.95
CA ILE A 192 9.56 -12.66 12.44
C ILE A 192 8.10 -12.87 12.01
N PRO A 193 7.27 -11.82 11.96
CA PRO A 193 5.89 -11.95 11.47
C PRO A 193 5.83 -12.29 9.98
N VAL A 194 4.86 -13.13 9.65
CA VAL A 194 4.46 -13.48 8.28
C VAL A 194 3.13 -12.79 7.98
N ILE A 195 3.12 -11.92 6.98
CA ILE A 195 1.95 -11.15 6.54
C ILE A 195 1.44 -11.72 5.22
N GLY A 196 0.20 -12.19 5.19
CA GLY A 196 -0.36 -12.90 4.04
C GLY A 196 -1.18 -12.00 3.11
N ILE A 197 -1.07 -12.28 1.80
CA ILE A 197 -2.05 -11.89 0.81
C ILE A 197 -2.36 -13.08 -0.09
N ALA A 198 -3.63 -13.43 -0.24
CA ALA A 198 -4.04 -14.66 -0.93
C ALA A 198 -3.36 -15.94 -0.39
N ALA A 199 -2.95 -15.95 0.89
CA ALA A 199 -2.22 -17.05 1.54
C ALA A 199 -3.05 -17.73 2.66
N GLY A 200 -4.30 -17.34 2.83
CA GLY A 200 -5.20 -17.86 3.87
C GLY A 200 -5.02 -17.20 5.24
N PRO A 201 -5.74 -17.67 6.29
CA PRO A 201 -5.86 -16.97 7.57
C PRO A 201 -4.74 -17.28 8.56
N PHE A 202 -3.82 -18.21 8.27
CA PHE A 202 -2.81 -18.68 9.24
C PHE A 202 -1.50 -17.87 9.20
N CYS A 203 -1.57 -16.60 8.89
CA CYS A 203 -0.47 -15.65 8.99
C CYS A 203 -0.52 -14.86 10.31
N ASP A 204 0.53 -14.11 10.62
CA ASP A 204 0.56 -13.20 11.77
C ASP A 204 -0.09 -11.85 11.45
N GLY A 205 -0.40 -11.59 10.20
CA GLY A 205 -1.11 -10.42 9.72
C GLY A 205 -1.62 -10.63 8.30
N GLN A 206 -2.38 -9.65 7.81
CA GLN A 206 -2.93 -9.65 6.46
C GLN A 206 -2.65 -8.31 5.79
N VAL A 207 -2.34 -8.34 4.49
CA VAL A 207 -2.31 -7.15 3.63
C VAL A 207 -3.38 -7.25 2.55
N GLN A 208 -4.02 -6.13 2.27
CA GLN A 208 -5.00 -5.97 1.19
C GLN A 208 -4.70 -4.69 0.42
N VAL A 209 -5.23 -4.63 -0.81
CA VAL A 209 -5.20 -3.43 -1.64
C VAL A 209 -6.41 -2.55 -1.29
N LEU A 210 -6.19 -1.28 -0.94
CA LEU A 210 -7.24 -0.35 -0.55
C LEU A 210 -8.35 -0.27 -1.61
N HIS A 211 -7.98 -0.14 -2.88
CA HIS A 211 -8.93 -0.02 -3.99
C HIS A 211 -9.80 -1.28 -4.16
N ASP A 212 -9.24 -2.46 -3.83
CA ASP A 212 -9.99 -3.71 -3.88
C ASP A 212 -11.04 -3.78 -2.77
N ILE A 213 -10.66 -3.46 -1.53
CA ILE A 213 -11.59 -3.53 -0.38
C ILE A 213 -12.68 -2.45 -0.45
N LEU A 214 -12.40 -1.31 -1.07
CA LEU A 214 -13.37 -0.25 -1.34
C LEU A 214 -14.26 -0.55 -2.56
N GLY A 215 -13.95 -1.58 -3.36
CA GLY A 215 -14.68 -1.89 -4.58
C GLY A 215 -14.48 -0.87 -5.70
N LEU A 216 -13.32 -0.23 -5.77
CA LEU A 216 -12.95 0.71 -6.84
C LEU A 216 -12.38 0.00 -8.07
N ASN A 217 -12.09 -1.30 -7.98
CA ASN A 217 -11.70 -2.15 -9.10
C ASN A 217 -12.88 -2.95 -9.62
N SER A 218 -13.04 -3.03 -10.95
CA SER A 218 -14.07 -3.87 -11.58
C SER A 218 -13.80 -5.36 -11.39
N LYS A 219 -12.50 -5.75 -11.38
CA LYS A 219 -12.07 -7.13 -11.16
C LYS A 219 -12.13 -7.49 -9.68
N VAL A 220 -12.83 -8.57 -9.35
CA VAL A 220 -12.90 -9.11 -7.98
C VAL A 220 -11.99 -10.33 -7.88
N PHE A 221 -11.02 -10.28 -6.99
CA PHE A 221 -10.17 -11.44 -6.70
C PHE A 221 -10.77 -12.28 -5.57
N LYS A 222 -10.58 -13.60 -5.63
CA LYS A 222 -11.14 -14.54 -4.66
C LYS A 222 -10.75 -14.26 -3.19
N HIS A 223 -9.57 -13.70 -2.97
CA HIS A 223 -9.01 -13.44 -1.64
C HIS A 223 -9.40 -12.08 -1.07
N VAL A 224 -10.08 -11.25 -1.85
CA VAL A 224 -10.49 -9.90 -1.43
C VAL A 224 -11.84 -9.97 -0.73
N HIS A 225 -11.91 -9.40 0.46
CA HIS A 225 -13.17 -9.07 1.11
C HIS A 225 -13.51 -7.60 0.81
N ARG A 226 -14.51 -7.38 -0.03
CA ARG A 226 -15.02 -6.02 -0.31
C ARG A 226 -15.90 -5.56 0.82
N TYR A 227 -15.67 -4.35 1.28
CA TYR A 227 -16.50 -3.69 2.32
C TYR A 227 -17.54 -2.76 1.69
N ASP A 228 -17.29 -2.28 0.46
CA ASP A 228 -18.20 -1.39 -0.27
C ASP A 228 -18.13 -1.66 -1.77
N ASN A 229 -19.05 -1.04 -2.53
CA ASN A 229 -19.09 -1.04 -3.99
C ASN A 229 -18.79 0.38 -4.51
N GLY A 230 -17.55 0.82 -4.32
CA GLY A 230 -17.11 2.18 -4.55
C GLY A 230 -17.33 2.69 -5.98
N LEU A 231 -17.21 1.80 -7.00
CA LEU A 231 -17.51 2.19 -8.39
C LEU A 231 -18.97 2.59 -8.59
N ASP A 232 -19.92 1.85 -8.02
CA ASP A 232 -21.35 2.18 -8.15
C ASP A 232 -21.68 3.45 -7.38
N THR A 233 -21.04 3.65 -6.22
CA THR A 233 -21.16 4.87 -5.43
C THR A 233 -20.67 6.09 -6.22
N LEU A 234 -19.49 5.99 -6.83
CA LEU A 234 -18.94 7.06 -7.67
C LEU A 234 -19.84 7.34 -8.89
N ASP A 235 -20.29 6.30 -9.59
CA ASP A 235 -21.19 6.43 -10.75
C ASP A 235 -22.48 7.17 -10.37
N SER A 236 -23.08 6.79 -9.24
CA SER A 236 -24.29 7.41 -8.70
C SER A 236 -24.09 8.90 -8.39
N ILE A 237 -22.99 9.23 -7.72
CA ILE A 237 -22.62 10.61 -7.38
C ILE A 237 -22.40 11.43 -8.66
N MET A 238 -21.66 10.89 -9.64
CA MET A 238 -21.39 11.62 -10.88
C MET A 238 -22.65 11.86 -11.70
N LYS A 239 -23.58 10.89 -11.75
CA LYS A 239 -24.89 11.05 -12.39
C LYS A 239 -25.72 12.13 -11.70
N GLN A 240 -25.80 12.10 -10.37
CA GLN A 240 -26.55 13.09 -9.62
C GLN A 240 -25.96 14.49 -9.81
N TYR A 241 -24.64 14.65 -9.67
CA TYR A 241 -23.95 15.92 -9.88
C TYR A 241 -24.25 16.51 -11.27
N ASN A 242 -24.15 15.68 -12.33
CA ASN A 242 -24.45 16.14 -13.69
C ASN A 242 -25.93 16.53 -13.86
N THR A 243 -26.84 15.82 -13.20
CA THR A 243 -28.29 16.13 -13.22
C THR A 243 -28.55 17.46 -12.54
N ASP A 244 -27.98 17.70 -11.37
CA ASP A 244 -28.16 18.90 -10.58
C ASP A 244 -27.61 20.14 -11.30
N ILE A 245 -26.45 20.01 -11.96
CA ILE A 245 -25.92 21.11 -12.80
C ILE A 245 -26.88 21.44 -13.94
N LYS A 246 -27.38 20.45 -14.68
CA LYS A 246 -28.26 20.67 -15.84
C LYS A 246 -29.64 21.17 -15.45
N ALA A 247 -30.09 20.89 -14.25
CA ALA A 247 -31.33 21.36 -13.69
C ALA A 247 -31.20 22.72 -12.96
N GLU A 248 -29.96 23.27 -12.89
CA GLU A 248 -29.64 24.50 -12.14
C GLU A 248 -30.01 24.42 -10.65
N THR A 249 -29.98 23.21 -10.06
CA THR A 249 -30.35 22.95 -8.66
C THR A 249 -29.17 22.78 -7.73
N LEU A 250 -27.94 22.64 -8.27
CA LEU A 250 -26.74 22.35 -7.47
C LEU A 250 -26.39 23.48 -6.50
N VAL A 251 -26.50 24.70 -6.96
CA VAL A 251 -26.20 25.91 -6.19
C VAL A 251 -27.40 26.78 -6.01
N SER A 252 -27.55 27.37 -4.83
CA SER A 252 -28.58 28.32 -4.47
C SER A 252 -27.92 29.57 -3.90
N ASP A 253 -28.74 30.54 -3.56
CA ASP A 253 -28.35 31.80 -2.93
C ASP A 253 -27.47 31.59 -1.68
N GLN A 254 -27.72 30.49 -0.94
CA GLN A 254 -26.90 30.12 0.24
C GLN A 254 -25.45 29.78 -0.08
N HIS A 255 -25.12 29.43 -1.32
CA HIS A 255 -23.79 29.08 -1.80
C HIS A 255 -23.10 30.25 -2.50
N ALA A 256 -23.78 31.43 -2.59
CA ALA A 256 -23.28 32.60 -3.29
C ALA A 256 -22.77 33.68 -2.33
N SER A 257 -21.86 34.49 -2.84
CA SER A 257 -21.51 35.76 -2.18
C SER A 257 -22.17 36.90 -2.91
N HIS A 258 -22.68 37.84 -2.15
CA HIS A 258 -23.40 38.98 -2.70
C HIS A 258 -22.53 40.25 -2.63
N MET A 259 -22.65 41.08 -3.68
CA MET A 259 -22.15 42.45 -3.65
C MET A 259 -23.02 43.30 -2.72
N HIS A 260 -22.40 44.25 -2.00
CA HIS A 260 -23.20 45.24 -1.26
C HIS A 260 -24.13 46.00 -2.19
N LEU A 261 -25.36 46.27 -1.75
CA LEU A 261 -26.40 46.84 -2.60
C LEU A 261 -26.00 48.16 -3.26
N ASP A 262 -25.32 49.04 -2.52
CA ASP A 262 -24.87 50.32 -3.04
C ASP A 262 -23.83 50.13 -4.18
N GLU A 263 -22.91 49.19 -4.03
CA GLU A 263 -21.91 48.86 -5.06
C GLU A 263 -22.57 48.23 -6.29
N PHE A 264 -23.57 47.38 -6.08
CA PHE A 264 -24.36 46.83 -7.19
C PHE A 264 -25.08 47.91 -7.96
N ASN A 265 -25.72 48.88 -7.29
CA ASN A 265 -26.40 50.00 -7.92
C ASN A 265 -25.44 50.89 -8.73
N LEU A 266 -24.25 51.14 -8.19
CA LEU A 266 -23.18 51.86 -8.90
C LEU A 266 -22.72 51.11 -10.15
N LEU A 267 -22.58 49.78 -10.06
CA LEU A 267 -22.23 48.95 -11.19
C LEU A 267 -23.34 48.99 -12.26
N ALA A 268 -24.61 48.84 -11.86
CA ALA A 268 -25.75 48.91 -12.77
C ALA A 268 -25.80 50.24 -13.53
N GLN A 269 -25.58 51.36 -12.84
CA GLN A 269 -25.46 52.67 -13.48
C GLN A 269 -24.35 52.76 -14.51
N LYS A 270 -23.18 52.21 -14.21
CA LYS A 270 -22.02 52.17 -15.15
C LYS A 270 -22.30 51.30 -16.37
N LEU A 271 -23.09 50.27 -16.24
CA LEU A 271 -23.48 49.37 -17.33
C LEU A 271 -24.74 49.81 -18.07
N SER A 272 -25.42 50.88 -17.60
CA SER A 272 -26.69 51.38 -18.14
C SER A 272 -27.79 50.31 -18.15
N ILE A 273 -27.86 49.48 -17.11
CA ILE A 273 -28.89 48.44 -16.88
C ILE A 273 -29.66 48.74 -15.62
#